data_a0d2fcefece7d0c65bfb6618c162a42a
#
_entry.id   a0d2fcefece7d0c65bfb6618c162a42a
#
_cell.length_a   1.000
_cell.length_b   1.000
_cell.length_c   1.000
_cell.angle_alpha   90.00
_cell.angle_beta   90.00
_cell.angle_gamma   90.00
#
_symmetry.space_group_name_H-M   'P 1'
#
loop_
_entity.id
_entity.type
_entity.pdbx_description
1 polymer ?
#
loop_
_entity_poly.entity_id
_entity_poly.type
_entity_poly.pdbx_seq_one_letter_code
_entity_poly.pdbx_strand_id
1 'polypeptide(L)'
;MTMETISQQQTKFIGHRGCRGTYPENTIEGFKKAIAYGTDGIEWDIIVNKDKEIIISHEPFIDTTYCQPLNKEIGFTKKNLYEMSTDEIKLIDCGGKFYERFPNQEKVIESKPLLVDVEKELLGYEGIVLFEIKSEPSLVTEYYPNPKEYADIIYNHVKNSPLKLNYIYMSFDPEILNELYTLMPKERYVLLEYNPFKCFSKLKESLNFTPHAFGLNYKIITPKFVHKSHKENIEVFAWTVNEIEMSNELIKIGVDAIITDYPNLIKHE
;
A
#
# COMPACT_ATOMS: atom_id res chain seq x y z
N MET A 1 36.83 8.53 -23.36
CA MET A 1 35.42 8.31 -23.06
C MET A 1 35.36 7.77 -21.65
N THR A 2 35.12 8.65 -20.69
CA THR A 2 34.92 8.27 -19.29
C THR A 2 33.52 7.66 -19.21
N MET A 3 33.41 6.38 -18.88
CA MET A 3 32.16 5.79 -18.46
C MET A 3 31.74 6.52 -17.17
N GLU A 4 30.73 7.36 -17.26
CA GLU A 4 30.03 7.80 -16.08
C GLU A 4 29.42 6.55 -15.42
N THR A 5 29.98 6.16 -14.30
CA THR A 5 29.37 5.19 -13.40
C THR A 5 28.04 5.81 -12.91
N ILE A 6 26.93 5.44 -13.54
CA ILE A 6 25.61 5.66 -12.96
C ILE A 6 25.66 4.97 -11.60
N SER A 7 25.63 5.75 -10.54
CA SER A 7 25.44 5.23 -9.18
C SER A 7 24.14 4.41 -9.24
N GLN A 8 24.25 3.10 -9.20
CA GLN A 8 23.10 2.22 -9.13
C GLN A 8 22.42 2.52 -7.80
N GLN A 9 21.27 3.18 -7.84
CA GLN A 9 20.49 3.43 -6.63
C GLN A 9 20.12 2.07 -6.04
N GLN A 10 20.40 1.87 -4.76
CA GLN A 10 20.12 0.60 -4.09
C GLN A 10 18.62 0.33 -4.08
N THR A 11 18.18 -0.87 -4.50
CA THR A 11 16.77 -1.28 -4.47
C THR A 11 16.26 -1.24 -3.02
N LYS A 12 15.11 -0.63 -2.80
CA LYS A 12 14.48 -0.50 -1.49
C LYS A 12 13.59 -1.69 -1.19
N PHE A 13 13.52 -2.08 0.09
CA PHE A 13 12.65 -3.15 0.55
C PHE A 13 11.53 -2.61 1.42
N ILE A 14 10.29 -2.88 1.01
CA ILE A 14 9.08 -2.35 1.62
C ILE A 14 8.22 -3.48 2.15
N GLY A 15 7.81 -3.39 3.40
CA GLY A 15 6.92 -4.36 4.03
C GLY A 15 5.48 -4.19 3.57
N HIS A 16 4.93 -5.16 2.83
CA HIS A 16 3.57 -5.17 2.27
C HIS A 16 2.54 -5.35 3.37
N ARG A 17 1.66 -4.37 3.54
CA ARG A 17 0.68 -4.29 4.64
C ARG A 17 1.34 -4.50 6.00
N GLY A 18 2.54 -3.93 6.17
CA GLY A 18 3.47 -4.23 7.25
C GLY A 18 4.34 -5.45 6.95
N CYS A 19 4.04 -6.59 7.53
CA CYS A 19 4.76 -7.86 7.29
C CYS A 19 3.76 -9.02 7.26
N ARG A 20 2.82 -8.98 6.32
CA ARG A 20 1.65 -9.87 6.23
C ARG A 20 1.99 -11.36 6.29
N GLY A 21 3.17 -11.76 5.86
CA GLY A 21 3.61 -13.17 5.93
C GLY A 21 3.79 -13.68 7.36
N THR A 22 4.04 -12.79 8.34
CA THR A 22 4.39 -13.12 9.72
C THR A 22 3.49 -12.50 10.78
N TYR A 23 2.83 -11.38 10.47
CA TYR A 23 1.87 -10.67 11.34
C TYR A 23 0.60 -10.35 10.57
N PRO A 24 -0.54 -10.14 11.25
CA PRO A 24 -1.79 -9.74 10.59
C PRO A 24 -1.60 -8.47 9.76
N GLU A 25 -2.16 -8.49 8.56
CA GLU A 25 -2.05 -7.40 7.61
C GLU A 25 -2.71 -6.11 8.10
N ASN A 26 -2.12 -4.96 7.73
CA ASN A 26 -2.73 -3.66 8.01
C ASN A 26 -3.02 -3.43 9.51
N THR A 27 -2.12 -3.92 10.37
CA THR A 27 -2.17 -3.75 11.82
C THR A 27 -0.99 -2.91 12.32
N ILE A 28 -1.19 -2.20 13.44
CA ILE A 28 -0.13 -1.40 14.07
C ILE A 28 1.06 -2.28 14.44
N GLU A 29 0.80 -3.46 15.01
CA GLU A 29 1.87 -4.41 15.35
C GLU A 29 2.59 -4.93 14.11
N GLY A 30 1.89 -5.20 13.01
CA GLY A 30 2.49 -5.59 11.73
C GLY A 30 3.44 -4.52 11.17
N PHE A 31 3.06 -3.24 11.27
CA PHE A 31 3.93 -2.12 10.85
C PHE A 31 5.16 -2.00 11.74
N LYS A 32 5.00 -2.02 13.07
CA LYS A 32 6.12 -1.99 14.01
C LYS A 32 7.11 -3.14 13.79
N LYS A 33 6.62 -4.33 13.45
CA LYS A 33 7.47 -5.48 13.14
C LYS A 33 8.20 -5.35 11.82
N ALA A 34 7.55 -4.87 10.77
CA ALA A 34 8.22 -4.58 9.51
C ALA A 34 9.38 -3.59 9.70
N ILE A 35 9.15 -2.52 10.46
CA ILE A 35 10.17 -1.53 10.83
C ILE A 35 11.32 -2.20 11.63
N ALA A 36 10.99 -3.04 12.60
CA ALA A 36 11.98 -3.77 13.42
C ALA A 36 12.80 -4.78 12.60
N TYR A 37 12.28 -5.30 11.49
CA TYR A 37 13.03 -6.11 10.54
C TYR A 37 14.03 -5.30 9.70
N GLY A 38 14.00 -3.95 9.78
CA GLY A 38 14.94 -3.06 9.10
C GLY A 38 14.55 -2.81 7.64
N THR A 39 13.27 -2.73 7.33
CA THR A 39 12.79 -2.32 6.00
C THR A 39 13.08 -0.85 5.73
N ASP A 40 13.27 -0.49 4.46
CA ASP A 40 13.38 0.92 4.03
C ASP A 40 12.05 1.66 4.12
N GLY A 41 10.96 0.90 4.18
CA GLY A 41 9.61 1.44 4.27
C GLY A 41 8.56 0.38 4.58
N ILE A 42 7.36 0.86 4.79
CA ILE A 42 6.15 0.06 4.96
C ILE A 42 5.11 0.48 3.93
N GLU A 43 4.23 -0.43 3.63
CA GLU A 43 3.08 -0.17 2.79
C GLU A 43 1.81 -0.47 3.59
N TRP A 44 0.78 0.34 3.38
CA TRP A 44 -0.56 0.12 3.88
C TRP A 44 -1.64 0.51 2.89
N ASP A 45 -2.81 -0.08 3.07
CA ASP A 45 -4.01 0.21 2.28
C ASP A 45 -4.96 1.11 3.06
N ILE A 46 -5.59 2.08 2.40
CA ILE A 46 -6.61 2.92 3.02
C ILE A 46 -7.95 2.84 2.31
N ILE A 47 -8.99 2.93 3.11
CA ILE A 47 -10.38 3.15 2.70
C ILE A 47 -11.02 4.25 3.58
N VAL A 48 -12.25 4.63 3.27
CA VAL A 48 -13.05 5.57 4.07
C VAL A 48 -14.27 4.85 4.63
N ASN A 49 -14.60 5.10 5.89
CA ASN A 49 -15.79 4.57 6.55
C ASN A 49 -16.99 5.53 6.46
N LYS A 50 -18.12 5.17 7.11
CA LYS A 50 -19.34 5.98 7.19
C LYS A 50 -19.12 7.35 7.83
N ASP A 51 -18.22 7.44 8.80
CA ASP A 51 -17.93 8.67 9.55
C ASP A 51 -16.95 9.60 8.80
N LYS A 52 -16.57 9.24 7.55
CA LYS A 52 -15.55 9.91 6.73
C LYS A 52 -14.16 9.86 7.34
N GLU A 53 -13.90 8.89 8.20
CA GLU A 53 -12.58 8.61 8.76
C GLU A 53 -11.83 7.62 7.87
N ILE A 54 -10.51 7.78 7.81
CA ILE A 54 -9.64 6.90 7.02
C ILE A 54 -9.29 5.67 7.87
N ILE A 55 -9.65 4.50 7.35
CA ILE A 55 -9.42 3.18 7.94
C ILE A 55 -8.30 2.48 7.18
N ILE A 56 -7.42 1.81 7.88
CA ILE A 56 -6.39 0.97 7.29
C ILE A 56 -6.99 -0.39 6.95
N SER A 57 -7.23 -0.65 5.67
CA SER A 57 -7.84 -1.89 5.16
C SER A 57 -7.64 -2.06 3.67
N HIS A 58 -7.33 -3.27 3.24
CA HIS A 58 -7.26 -3.61 1.82
C HIS A 58 -8.65 -3.83 1.21
N GLU A 59 -9.48 -4.67 1.84
CA GLU A 59 -10.85 -4.88 1.39
C GLU A 59 -11.76 -3.74 1.89
N PRO A 60 -12.71 -3.28 1.06
CA PRO A 60 -13.71 -2.29 1.48
C PRO A 60 -14.82 -2.88 2.34
N PHE A 61 -14.64 -4.11 2.79
CA PHE A 61 -15.59 -4.85 3.62
C PHE A 61 -14.84 -5.66 4.69
N ILE A 62 -15.57 -6.10 5.71
CA ILE A 62 -15.06 -7.05 6.69
C ILE A 62 -14.89 -8.43 6.04
N ASP A 63 -13.65 -8.87 5.89
CA ASP A 63 -13.35 -10.21 5.39
C ASP A 63 -13.43 -11.25 6.50
N THR A 64 -14.46 -12.06 6.44
CA THR A 64 -14.72 -13.10 7.44
C THR A 64 -13.72 -14.25 7.42
N THR A 65 -12.81 -14.31 6.46
CA THR A 65 -11.75 -15.34 6.42
C THR A 65 -10.72 -15.11 7.52
N TYR A 66 -10.39 -13.86 7.84
CA TYR A 66 -9.42 -13.50 8.90
C TYR A 66 -9.97 -12.54 9.97
N CYS A 67 -11.19 -12.00 9.79
CA CYS A 67 -11.86 -11.20 10.81
C CYS A 67 -12.92 -12.01 11.57
N GLN A 68 -13.20 -11.63 12.82
CA GLN A 68 -14.21 -12.20 13.70
C GLN A 68 -14.75 -11.15 14.66
N PRO A 69 -15.99 -11.28 15.20
CA PRO A 69 -16.46 -10.34 16.20
C PRO A 69 -15.70 -10.56 17.53
N LEU A 70 -15.38 -9.47 18.24
CA LEU A 70 -14.83 -9.54 19.59
C LEU A 70 -15.83 -10.18 20.58
N ASN A 71 -17.12 -9.93 20.39
CA ASN A 71 -18.18 -10.62 21.14
C ASN A 71 -18.88 -11.64 20.21
N LYS A 72 -18.77 -12.93 20.54
CA LYS A 72 -19.33 -14.05 19.76
C LYS A 72 -20.88 -14.07 19.69
N GLU A 73 -21.57 -13.30 20.53
CA GLU A 73 -23.04 -13.18 20.50
C GLU A 73 -23.55 -12.27 19.37
N ILE A 74 -22.65 -11.49 18.75
CA ILE A 74 -22.99 -10.61 17.62
C ILE A 74 -22.96 -11.43 16.33
N GLY A 75 -24.09 -11.49 15.62
CA GLY A 75 -24.16 -12.10 14.29
C GLY A 75 -23.13 -11.45 13.35
N PHE A 76 -22.26 -12.26 12.77
CA PHE A 76 -21.12 -11.79 11.98
C PHE A 76 -21.28 -12.17 10.51
N THR A 77 -21.33 -11.16 9.65
CA THR A 77 -21.41 -11.31 8.20
C THR A 77 -20.45 -10.36 7.53
N LYS A 78 -20.19 -10.57 6.24
CA LYS A 78 -19.49 -9.59 5.40
C LYS A 78 -20.25 -8.27 5.45
N LYS A 79 -19.60 -7.21 5.95
CA LYS A 79 -20.17 -5.86 6.05
C LYS A 79 -19.33 -4.89 5.23
N ASN A 80 -19.98 -3.97 4.56
CA ASN A 80 -19.37 -2.86 3.85
C ASN A 80 -18.82 -1.84 4.85
N LEU A 81 -17.51 -1.58 4.82
CA LEU A 81 -16.86 -0.64 5.74
C LEU A 81 -17.27 0.81 5.47
N TYR A 82 -17.65 1.15 4.23
CA TYR A 82 -18.16 2.47 3.87
C TYR A 82 -19.51 2.79 4.53
N GLU A 83 -20.24 1.77 4.97
CA GLU A 83 -21.51 1.89 5.69
C GLU A 83 -21.38 1.73 7.21
N MET A 84 -20.18 1.40 7.72
CA MET A 84 -19.94 1.15 9.14
C MET A 84 -19.35 2.38 9.82
N SER A 85 -19.81 2.66 11.05
CA SER A 85 -19.15 3.63 11.93
C SER A 85 -17.83 3.08 12.50
N THR A 86 -16.99 3.96 12.96
CA THR A 86 -15.75 3.59 13.65
C THR A 86 -16.03 2.72 14.89
N ASP A 87 -17.07 3.01 15.65
CA ASP A 87 -17.42 2.21 16.82
C ASP A 87 -17.84 0.80 16.45
N GLU A 88 -18.54 0.60 15.33
CA GLU A 88 -18.88 -0.74 14.83
C GLU A 88 -17.65 -1.51 14.36
N ILE A 89 -16.69 -0.84 13.70
CA ILE A 89 -15.44 -1.45 13.23
C ILE A 89 -14.57 -1.90 14.41
N LYS A 90 -14.50 -1.11 15.47
CA LYS A 90 -13.75 -1.43 16.71
C LYS A 90 -14.24 -2.69 17.44
N LEU A 91 -15.45 -3.16 17.16
CA LEU A 91 -16.00 -4.41 17.73
C LEU A 91 -15.55 -5.67 16.98
N ILE A 92 -14.66 -5.54 15.99
CA ILE A 92 -14.24 -6.62 15.11
C ILE A 92 -12.72 -6.80 15.24
N ASP A 93 -12.32 -8.02 15.57
CA ASP A 93 -10.92 -8.46 15.59
C ASP A 93 -10.54 -8.99 14.19
N CYS A 94 -9.50 -8.44 13.59
CA CYS A 94 -8.98 -8.85 12.28
C CYS A 94 -7.54 -9.38 12.33
N GLY A 95 -7.04 -9.73 13.53
CA GLY A 95 -5.67 -10.23 13.69
C GLY A 95 -5.54 -11.45 14.61
N GLY A 96 -6.55 -11.71 15.47
CA GLY A 96 -6.55 -12.85 16.38
C GLY A 96 -7.05 -14.16 15.77
N LYS A 97 -7.76 -14.12 14.64
CA LYS A 97 -8.27 -15.30 13.96
C LYS A 97 -7.18 -15.99 13.14
N PHE A 98 -7.18 -17.33 13.13
CA PHE A 98 -6.32 -18.09 12.23
C PHE A 98 -6.63 -17.77 10.77
N TYR A 99 -5.59 -17.47 10.01
CA TYR A 99 -5.71 -17.16 8.58
C TYR A 99 -5.01 -18.23 7.75
N GLU A 100 -5.79 -19.03 7.02
CA GLU A 100 -5.30 -20.19 6.28
C GLU A 100 -4.26 -19.82 5.20
N ARG A 101 -4.40 -18.65 4.59
CA ARG A 101 -3.46 -18.15 3.58
C ARG A 101 -2.06 -17.87 4.15
N PHE A 102 -1.98 -17.50 5.43
CA PHE A 102 -0.74 -17.22 6.16
C PHE A 102 -0.73 -17.96 7.50
N PRO A 103 -0.57 -19.29 7.48
CA PRO A 103 -0.77 -20.14 8.67
C PRO A 103 0.25 -19.91 9.77
N ASN A 104 1.37 -19.28 9.46
CA ASN A 104 2.47 -19.01 10.41
C ASN A 104 2.44 -17.57 10.96
N GLN A 105 1.38 -16.80 10.71
CA GLN A 105 1.23 -15.49 11.31
C GLN A 105 1.10 -15.57 12.84
N GLU A 106 1.75 -14.63 13.52
CA GLU A 106 1.45 -14.35 14.93
C GLU A 106 -0.02 -13.89 15.07
N LYS A 107 -0.62 -14.17 16.22
CA LYS A 107 -1.99 -13.74 16.50
C LYS A 107 -1.98 -12.48 17.34
N VAL A 108 -2.55 -11.43 16.82
CA VAL A 108 -2.69 -10.15 17.51
C VAL A 108 -4.16 -9.75 17.47
N ILE A 109 -4.80 -9.64 18.63
CA ILE A 109 -6.19 -9.15 18.68
C ILE A 109 -6.17 -7.65 18.40
N GLU A 110 -6.58 -7.29 17.21
CA GLU A 110 -6.57 -5.90 16.74
C GLU A 110 -7.71 -5.68 15.74
N SER A 111 -8.43 -4.60 15.90
CA SER A 111 -9.40 -4.14 14.90
C SER A 111 -8.67 -3.45 13.74
N LYS A 112 -9.37 -3.22 12.63
CA LYS A 112 -8.83 -2.35 11.57
C LYS A 112 -8.60 -0.96 12.13
N PRO A 113 -7.34 -0.45 12.17
CA PRO A 113 -7.04 0.80 12.84
C PRO A 113 -7.46 2.02 11.99
N LEU A 114 -7.70 3.14 12.66
CA LEU A 114 -7.77 4.44 12.01
C LEU A 114 -6.37 4.88 11.58
N LEU A 115 -6.26 5.59 10.47
CA LEU A 115 -4.99 6.16 10.02
C LEU A 115 -4.36 7.06 11.10
N VAL A 116 -5.16 7.88 11.76
CA VAL A 116 -4.69 8.77 12.85
C VAL A 116 -4.08 8.00 14.02
N ASP A 117 -4.58 6.81 14.33
CA ASP A 117 -4.01 5.97 15.40
C ASP A 117 -2.68 5.35 14.96
N VAL A 118 -2.59 4.90 13.70
CA VAL A 118 -1.33 4.40 13.13
C VAL A 118 -0.26 5.49 13.10
N GLU A 119 -0.59 6.70 12.64
CA GLU A 119 0.33 7.84 12.60
C GLU A 119 0.86 8.21 13.98
N LYS A 120 0.00 8.15 15.00
CA LYS A 120 0.37 8.40 16.40
C LYS A 120 1.34 7.35 16.92
N GLU A 121 1.09 6.08 16.63
CA GLU A 121 1.93 4.95 17.07
C GLU A 121 3.28 4.89 16.34
N LEU A 122 3.36 5.46 15.13
CA LEU A 122 4.57 5.55 14.32
C LEU A 122 5.22 6.95 14.36
N LEU A 123 4.88 7.77 15.36
CA LEU A 123 5.46 9.11 15.49
C LEU A 123 7.00 9.04 15.55
N GLY A 124 7.66 9.81 14.68
CA GLY A 124 9.12 9.80 14.54
C GLY A 124 9.67 8.73 13.58
N TYR A 125 8.81 7.95 12.92
CA TYR A 125 9.26 7.09 11.83
C TYR A 125 9.71 7.92 10.62
N GLU A 126 10.91 7.65 10.11
CA GLU A 126 11.54 8.38 9.01
C GLU A 126 11.62 7.58 7.69
N GLY A 127 11.21 6.31 7.72
CA GLY A 127 11.19 5.45 6.53
C GLY A 127 10.06 5.80 5.56
N ILE A 128 10.10 5.20 4.38
CA ILE A 128 9.09 5.38 3.33
C ILE A 128 7.75 4.79 3.79
N VAL A 129 6.66 5.47 3.48
CA VAL A 129 5.32 4.94 3.63
C VAL A 129 4.63 4.93 2.26
N LEU A 130 4.43 3.75 1.70
CA LEU A 130 3.61 3.56 0.52
C LEU A 130 2.13 3.57 0.94
N PHE A 131 1.43 4.60 0.53
CA PHE A 131 0.06 4.91 0.93
C PHE A 131 -0.89 4.51 -0.20
N GLU A 132 -1.37 3.25 -0.18
CA GLU A 132 -2.27 2.75 -1.22
C GLU A 132 -3.71 3.18 -0.97
N ILE A 133 -4.27 3.91 -1.93
CA ILE A 133 -5.66 4.33 -1.93
C ILE A 133 -6.46 3.29 -2.68
N LYS A 134 -7.29 2.54 -1.96
CA LYS A 134 -8.19 1.55 -2.55
C LYS A 134 -9.36 2.27 -3.21
N SER A 135 -9.40 2.19 -4.51
CA SER A 135 -10.50 2.72 -5.35
C SER A 135 -10.70 1.77 -6.52
N GLU A 136 -11.94 1.42 -6.75
CA GLU A 136 -12.38 0.62 -7.90
C GLU A 136 -13.51 1.41 -8.59
N PRO A 137 -13.29 1.93 -9.81
CA PRO A 137 -14.26 2.78 -10.50
C PRO A 137 -15.67 2.19 -10.60
N SER A 138 -15.79 0.86 -10.71
CA SER A 138 -17.06 0.15 -10.78
C SER A 138 -17.81 0.08 -9.44
N LEU A 139 -17.16 0.39 -8.32
CA LEU A 139 -17.67 0.29 -6.95
C LEU A 139 -17.76 1.65 -6.24
N VAL A 140 -17.51 2.72 -6.97
CA VAL A 140 -17.65 4.11 -6.48
C VAL A 140 -19.12 4.35 -6.06
N THR A 141 -19.32 5.06 -4.97
CA THR A 141 -20.58 5.32 -4.25
C THR A 141 -21.18 4.12 -3.51
N GLU A 142 -20.78 2.90 -3.83
CA GLU A 142 -21.19 1.70 -3.09
C GLU A 142 -20.19 1.36 -1.97
N TYR A 143 -18.89 1.33 -2.31
CA TYR A 143 -17.82 0.97 -1.37
C TYR A 143 -16.81 2.10 -1.12
N TYR A 144 -16.78 3.10 -1.97
CA TYR A 144 -15.83 4.21 -1.92
C TYR A 144 -16.50 5.54 -2.22
N PRO A 145 -16.02 6.66 -1.69
CA PRO A 145 -16.40 8.00 -2.15
C PRO A 145 -16.11 8.17 -3.66
N ASN A 146 -16.72 9.14 -4.31
CA ASN A 146 -16.25 9.53 -5.63
C ASN A 146 -14.80 10.08 -5.55
N PRO A 147 -13.99 10.01 -6.62
CA PRO A 147 -12.57 10.35 -6.59
C PRO A 147 -12.28 11.73 -6.01
N LYS A 148 -13.08 12.73 -6.35
CA LYS A 148 -12.90 14.10 -5.84
C LYS A 148 -13.13 14.18 -4.34
N GLU A 149 -14.26 13.66 -3.86
CA GLU A 149 -14.57 13.63 -2.42
C GLU A 149 -13.51 12.83 -1.65
N TYR A 150 -13.05 11.72 -2.21
CA TYR A 150 -12.03 10.90 -1.60
C TYR A 150 -10.69 11.64 -1.49
N ALA A 151 -10.27 12.33 -2.56
CA ALA A 151 -9.08 13.16 -2.56
C ALA A 151 -9.17 14.31 -1.52
N ASP A 152 -10.34 14.96 -1.40
CA ASP A 152 -10.57 16.00 -0.40
C ASP A 152 -10.45 15.44 1.05
N ILE A 153 -11.01 14.26 1.32
CA ILE A 153 -10.89 13.59 2.64
C ILE A 153 -9.41 13.31 2.95
N ILE A 154 -8.68 12.68 2.01
CA ILE A 154 -7.26 12.37 2.16
C ILE A 154 -6.46 13.66 2.39
N TYR A 155 -6.62 14.66 1.54
CA TYR A 155 -5.91 15.94 1.66
C TYR A 155 -6.14 16.61 3.02
N ASN A 156 -7.39 16.65 3.48
CA ASN A 156 -7.75 17.27 4.76
C ASN A 156 -7.10 16.55 5.94
N HIS A 157 -6.89 15.25 5.86
CA HIS A 157 -6.18 14.48 6.86
C HIS A 157 -4.66 14.70 6.75
N VAL A 158 -4.07 14.42 5.59
CA VAL A 158 -2.60 14.34 5.45
C VAL A 158 -1.87 15.68 5.53
N LYS A 159 -2.53 16.81 5.21
CA LYS A 159 -1.90 18.14 5.32
C LYS A 159 -1.35 18.44 6.72
N ASN A 160 -1.89 17.82 7.76
CA ASN A 160 -1.48 17.97 9.17
C ASN A 160 -0.84 16.68 9.72
N SER A 161 -0.67 15.64 8.92
CA SER A 161 -0.06 14.38 9.35
C SER A 161 1.40 14.58 9.78
N PRO A 162 1.83 13.97 10.90
CA PRO A 162 3.22 13.98 11.30
C PRO A 162 4.12 13.16 10.36
N LEU A 163 3.55 12.24 9.57
CA LEU A 163 4.26 11.37 8.62
C LEU A 163 4.18 11.85 7.17
N LYS A 164 3.57 12.99 6.88
CA LYS A 164 3.29 13.46 5.50
C LYS A 164 4.52 13.51 4.58
N LEU A 165 5.70 13.77 5.11
CA LEU A 165 6.93 13.84 4.32
C LEU A 165 7.43 12.49 3.84
N ASN A 166 6.91 11.41 4.43
CA ASN A 166 7.29 10.03 4.13
C ASN A 166 6.34 9.37 3.14
N TYR A 167 5.18 9.98 2.87
CA TYR A 167 4.15 9.39 2.02
C TYR A 167 4.54 9.39 0.55
N ILE A 168 4.28 8.25 -0.08
CA ILE A 168 4.22 8.07 -1.53
C ILE A 168 2.84 7.49 -1.82
N TYR A 169 1.99 8.27 -2.46
CA TYR A 169 0.59 7.89 -2.72
C TYR A 169 0.51 6.95 -3.91
N MET A 170 -0.21 5.86 -3.77
CA MET A 170 -0.37 4.91 -4.87
C MET A 170 -1.80 4.40 -5.01
N SER A 171 -2.19 4.08 -6.24
CA SER A 171 -3.51 3.51 -6.55
C SER A 171 -3.48 2.78 -7.89
N PHE A 172 -4.42 1.85 -8.07
CA PHE A 172 -4.79 1.27 -9.37
C PHE A 172 -5.70 2.19 -10.18
N ASP A 173 -6.35 3.14 -9.51
CA ASP A 173 -7.26 4.10 -10.12
C ASP A 173 -6.51 5.40 -10.46
N PRO A 174 -6.28 5.69 -11.75
CA PRO A 174 -5.60 6.93 -12.14
C PRO A 174 -6.42 8.17 -11.84
N GLU A 175 -7.75 8.06 -11.72
CA GLU A 175 -8.62 9.23 -11.47
C GLU A 175 -8.38 9.80 -10.07
N ILE A 176 -8.32 8.94 -9.04
CA ILE A 176 -8.01 9.40 -7.68
C ILE A 176 -6.60 10.01 -7.59
N LEU A 177 -5.61 9.49 -8.34
CA LEU A 177 -4.27 10.06 -8.38
C LEU A 177 -4.27 11.45 -9.08
N ASN A 178 -5.05 11.64 -10.13
CA ASN A 178 -5.21 12.93 -10.83
C ASN A 178 -5.87 13.97 -9.92
N GLU A 179 -6.90 13.59 -9.15
CA GLU A 179 -7.54 14.48 -8.17
C GLU A 179 -6.57 14.87 -7.05
N LEU A 180 -5.84 13.90 -6.49
CA LEU A 180 -4.82 14.18 -5.47
C LEU A 180 -3.68 15.05 -5.99
N TYR A 181 -3.21 14.82 -7.22
CA TYR A 181 -2.18 15.66 -7.83
C TYR A 181 -2.64 17.11 -7.99
N THR A 182 -3.92 17.34 -8.28
CA THR A 182 -4.49 18.68 -8.34
C THR A 182 -4.40 19.41 -6.99
N LEU A 183 -4.61 18.69 -5.88
CA LEU A 183 -4.54 19.23 -4.52
C LEU A 183 -3.10 19.31 -3.97
N MET A 184 -2.25 18.35 -4.34
CA MET A 184 -0.90 18.17 -3.79
C MET A 184 0.15 17.92 -4.90
N PRO A 185 0.41 18.87 -5.80
CA PRO A 185 1.24 18.65 -7.00
C PRO A 185 2.74 18.43 -6.72
N LYS A 186 3.18 18.57 -5.49
CA LYS A 186 4.58 18.35 -5.08
C LYS A 186 4.84 16.99 -4.45
N GLU A 187 3.79 16.22 -4.24
CA GLU A 187 3.90 14.90 -3.64
C GLU A 187 4.29 13.83 -4.68
N ARG A 188 4.66 12.66 -4.19
CA ARG A 188 5.09 11.53 -5.02
C ARG A 188 3.91 10.58 -5.27
N TYR A 189 3.73 10.16 -6.51
CA TYR A 189 2.60 9.32 -6.92
C TYR A 189 3.10 8.10 -7.68
N VAL A 190 2.47 6.95 -7.41
CA VAL A 190 2.73 5.66 -8.06
C VAL A 190 1.45 5.13 -8.67
N LEU A 191 1.45 4.89 -9.97
CA LEU A 191 0.35 4.18 -10.63
C LEU A 191 0.60 2.68 -10.54
N LEU A 192 -0.35 1.95 -9.95
CA LEU A 192 -0.31 0.50 -9.84
C LEU A 192 -0.91 -0.18 -11.08
N GLU A 193 -0.31 -1.33 -11.49
CA GLU A 193 -0.83 -2.10 -12.62
C GLU A 193 -0.44 -3.58 -12.53
N TYR A 194 -1.37 -4.46 -12.93
CA TYR A 194 -1.13 -5.91 -13.04
C TYR A 194 -1.47 -6.48 -14.41
N ASN A 195 -2.09 -5.69 -15.29
CA ASN A 195 -2.51 -6.15 -16.61
C ASN A 195 -1.30 -6.16 -17.59
N PRO A 196 -0.87 -7.34 -18.09
CA PRO A 196 0.28 -7.45 -19.00
C PRO A 196 0.07 -6.78 -20.37
N PHE A 197 -1.17 -6.47 -20.72
CA PHE A 197 -1.51 -5.85 -22.01
C PHE A 197 -1.52 -4.32 -21.94
N LYS A 198 -1.40 -3.73 -20.77
CA LYS A 198 -1.28 -2.27 -20.62
C LYS A 198 0.17 -1.84 -20.87
N CYS A 199 0.40 -1.19 -21.99
CA CYS A 199 1.74 -0.72 -22.35
C CYS A 199 2.10 0.58 -21.62
N PHE A 200 3.39 0.88 -21.54
CA PHE A 200 3.96 2.07 -20.88
C PHE A 200 3.28 3.38 -21.31
N SER A 201 3.02 3.59 -22.60
CA SER A 201 2.38 4.83 -23.09
C SER A 201 0.96 4.99 -22.54
N LYS A 202 0.17 3.90 -22.49
CA LYS A 202 -1.18 3.94 -21.93
C LYS A 202 -1.19 4.23 -20.44
N LEU A 203 -0.19 3.76 -19.70
CA LEU A 203 -0.04 4.10 -18.28
C LEU A 203 0.23 5.61 -18.10
N LYS A 204 1.13 6.17 -18.90
CA LYS A 204 1.39 7.61 -18.87
C LYS A 204 0.18 8.45 -19.29
N GLU A 205 -0.51 8.05 -20.34
CA GLU A 205 -1.68 8.76 -20.87
C GLU A 205 -2.87 8.80 -19.90
N SER A 206 -2.92 7.89 -18.92
CA SER A 206 -3.98 7.89 -17.91
C SER A 206 -3.77 8.92 -16.79
N LEU A 207 -2.58 9.52 -16.70
CA LEU A 207 -2.24 10.51 -15.69
C LEU A 207 -2.02 11.90 -16.32
N ASN A 208 -2.43 12.94 -15.60
CA ASN A 208 -2.24 14.34 -15.99
C ASN A 208 -0.83 14.88 -15.61
N PHE A 209 0.03 14.01 -15.09
CA PHE A 209 1.38 14.33 -14.60
C PHE A 209 2.33 13.16 -14.87
N THR A 210 3.62 13.38 -14.66
CA THR A 210 4.62 12.30 -14.69
C THR A 210 4.66 11.65 -13.30
N PRO A 211 4.36 10.34 -13.16
CA PRO A 211 4.41 9.69 -11.87
C PRO A 211 5.85 9.55 -11.35
N HIS A 212 6.00 9.45 -10.03
CA HIS A 212 7.27 9.10 -9.40
C HIS A 212 7.70 7.68 -9.77
N ALA A 213 6.76 6.74 -9.76
CA ALA A 213 7.01 5.35 -10.14
C ALA A 213 5.79 4.69 -10.79
N PHE A 214 6.05 3.57 -11.47
CA PHE A 214 5.04 2.55 -11.78
C PHE A 214 5.20 1.38 -10.80
N GLY A 215 4.13 1.04 -10.07
CA GLY A 215 4.07 -0.13 -9.20
C GLY A 215 3.46 -1.31 -9.95
N LEU A 216 4.26 -2.30 -10.34
CA LEU A 216 3.83 -3.38 -11.20
C LEU A 216 3.82 -4.74 -10.48
N ASN A 217 2.84 -5.58 -10.83
CA ASN A 217 2.96 -6.98 -10.49
C ASN A 217 4.28 -7.52 -11.07
N TYR A 218 5.10 -8.16 -10.24
CA TYR A 218 6.45 -8.58 -10.64
C TYR A 218 6.47 -9.47 -11.90
N LYS A 219 5.39 -10.22 -12.16
CA LYS A 219 5.26 -11.12 -13.32
C LYS A 219 5.19 -10.41 -14.67
N ILE A 220 4.84 -9.11 -14.67
CA ILE A 220 4.75 -8.31 -15.90
C ILE A 220 5.95 -7.37 -16.09
N ILE A 221 6.89 -7.35 -15.15
CA ILE A 221 8.09 -6.53 -15.24
C ILE A 221 9.08 -7.15 -16.25
N THR A 222 9.56 -6.33 -17.17
CA THR A 222 10.60 -6.72 -18.13
C THR A 222 11.78 -5.75 -18.09
N PRO A 223 13.01 -6.19 -18.42
CA PRO A 223 14.16 -5.28 -18.51
C PRO A 223 13.92 -4.09 -19.43
N LYS A 224 13.17 -4.30 -20.52
CA LYS A 224 12.79 -3.25 -21.47
C LYS A 224 11.89 -2.19 -20.83
N PHE A 225 10.94 -2.62 -19.99
CA PHE A 225 10.04 -1.70 -19.28
C PHE A 225 10.83 -0.85 -18.28
N VAL A 226 11.65 -1.49 -17.43
CA VAL A 226 12.51 -0.80 -16.44
C VAL A 226 13.40 0.24 -17.14
N HIS A 227 14.14 -0.17 -18.19
CA HIS A 227 14.98 0.73 -18.93
C HIS A 227 14.22 1.93 -19.54
N LYS A 228 13.03 1.69 -20.08
CA LYS A 228 12.19 2.75 -20.62
C LYS A 228 11.70 3.71 -19.55
N SER A 229 11.29 3.19 -18.38
CA SER A 229 10.86 3.99 -17.24
C SER A 229 11.99 4.91 -16.75
N HIS A 230 13.18 4.35 -16.54
CA HIS A 230 14.35 5.11 -16.10
C HIS A 230 14.77 6.20 -17.09
N LYS A 231 14.63 5.98 -18.39
CA LYS A 231 14.87 7.04 -19.40
C LYS A 231 13.95 8.25 -19.25
N GLU A 232 12.80 8.08 -18.62
CA GLU A 232 11.83 9.14 -18.37
C GLU A 232 11.84 9.58 -16.88
N ASN A 233 12.87 9.17 -16.10
CA ASN A 233 13.00 9.42 -14.66
C ASN A 233 11.81 8.91 -13.84
N ILE A 234 11.26 7.76 -14.25
CA ILE A 234 10.17 7.07 -13.54
C ILE A 234 10.75 5.79 -12.94
N GLU A 235 10.62 5.63 -11.62
CA GLU A 235 11.03 4.42 -10.89
C GLU A 235 10.07 3.25 -11.20
N VAL A 236 10.51 2.02 -10.90
CA VAL A 236 9.70 0.80 -11.03
C VAL A 236 9.68 0.06 -9.70
N PHE A 237 8.50 -0.09 -9.11
CA PHE A 237 8.27 -0.85 -7.89
C PHE A 237 7.64 -2.20 -8.22
N ALA A 238 8.18 -3.28 -7.64
CA ALA A 238 7.69 -4.64 -7.87
C ALA A 238 6.87 -5.15 -6.69
N TRP A 239 5.67 -5.67 -6.93
CA TRP A 239 4.80 -6.28 -5.91
C TRP A 239 4.13 -7.54 -6.41
N THR A 240 3.72 -8.50 -5.58
CA THR A 240 4.24 -8.79 -4.27
C THR A 240 5.28 -9.88 -4.40
N VAL A 241 6.50 -9.61 -4.02
CA VAL A 241 7.66 -10.50 -4.23
C VAL A 241 8.00 -11.20 -2.92
N ASN A 242 7.81 -12.52 -2.86
CA ASN A 242 7.95 -13.30 -1.64
C ASN A 242 9.07 -14.36 -1.72
N GLU A 243 9.79 -14.43 -2.84
CA GLU A 243 10.86 -15.39 -3.09
C GLU A 243 12.18 -14.65 -3.29
N ILE A 244 13.25 -15.12 -2.61
CA ILE A 244 14.57 -14.48 -2.63
C ILE A 244 15.15 -14.51 -4.05
N GLU A 245 15.00 -15.62 -4.77
CA GLU A 245 15.49 -15.78 -6.14
C GLU A 245 14.86 -14.76 -7.09
N MET A 246 13.55 -14.58 -6.99
CA MET A 246 12.81 -13.59 -7.78
C MET A 246 13.23 -12.15 -7.40
N SER A 247 13.42 -11.87 -6.12
CA SER A 247 13.94 -10.59 -5.65
C SER A 247 15.28 -10.27 -6.30
N ASN A 248 16.22 -11.23 -6.28
CA ASN A 248 17.56 -11.08 -6.89
C ASN A 248 17.49 -10.88 -8.41
N GLU A 249 16.57 -11.52 -9.10
CA GLU A 249 16.35 -11.30 -10.54
C GLU A 249 15.86 -9.88 -10.84
N LEU A 250 14.92 -9.38 -10.05
CA LEU A 250 14.36 -8.04 -10.20
C LEU A 250 15.41 -6.96 -9.88
N ILE A 251 16.24 -7.16 -8.87
CA ILE A 251 17.37 -6.26 -8.55
C ILE A 251 18.34 -6.19 -9.73
N LYS A 252 18.70 -7.32 -10.33
CA LYS A 252 19.63 -7.38 -11.48
C LYS A 252 19.14 -6.59 -12.69
N ILE A 253 17.83 -6.51 -12.89
CA ILE A 253 17.24 -5.73 -13.98
C ILE A 253 16.97 -4.26 -13.62
N GLY A 254 17.27 -3.86 -12.37
CA GLY A 254 17.25 -2.47 -11.91
C GLY A 254 15.90 -2.00 -11.38
N VAL A 255 15.11 -2.87 -10.73
CA VAL A 255 13.90 -2.46 -10.02
C VAL A 255 14.27 -1.61 -8.80
N ASP A 256 13.55 -0.50 -8.57
CA ASP A 256 13.90 0.51 -7.56
C ASP A 256 13.33 0.18 -6.17
N ALA A 257 12.21 -0.56 -6.10
CA ALA A 257 11.66 -1.04 -4.85
C ALA A 257 11.01 -2.42 -5.00
N ILE A 258 11.12 -3.23 -3.95
CA ILE A 258 10.48 -4.54 -3.80
C ILE A 258 9.52 -4.47 -2.61
N ILE A 259 8.25 -4.77 -2.87
CA ILE A 259 7.19 -4.84 -1.87
C ILE A 259 6.93 -6.31 -1.58
N THR A 260 7.08 -6.73 -0.30
CA THR A 260 7.07 -8.14 0.12
C THR A 260 6.22 -8.38 1.36
N ASP A 261 5.58 -9.56 1.42
CA ASP A 261 4.89 -10.05 2.63
C ASP A 261 5.87 -10.53 3.72
N TYR A 262 7.13 -10.83 3.34
CA TYR A 262 8.14 -11.44 4.19
C TYR A 262 9.43 -10.60 4.27
N PRO A 263 9.35 -9.37 4.81
CA PRO A 263 10.53 -8.50 4.89
C PRO A 263 11.64 -9.06 5.79
N ASN A 264 11.32 -10.03 6.66
CA ASN A 264 12.30 -10.73 7.49
C ASN A 264 13.18 -11.72 6.70
N LEU A 265 12.74 -12.15 5.51
CA LEU A 265 13.48 -13.10 4.67
C LEU A 265 14.27 -12.40 3.56
N ILE A 266 13.74 -11.29 3.06
CA ILE A 266 14.33 -10.52 1.97
C ILE A 266 15.12 -9.38 2.62
N LYS A 267 16.41 -9.61 2.91
CA LYS A 267 17.33 -8.60 3.43
C LYS A 267 18.39 -8.26 2.39
N HIS A 268 18.91 -7.04 2.50
CA HIS A 268 20.19 -6.69 1.88
C HIS A 268 21.30 -7.59 2.47
N GLU A 269 22.03 -8.32 1.63
CA GLU A 269 23.37 -8.80 1.97
C GLU A 269 24.38 -7.65 1.86
#